data_15228f3de861461e07b50d847b9356fa
#
_entry.id   15228f3de861461e07b50d847b9356fa
#
_cell.length_a   1.000
_cell.length_b   1.000
_cell.length_c   1.000
_cell.angle_alpha   90.00
_cell.angle_beta   90.00
_cell.angle_gamma   90.00
#
_symmetry.space_group_name_H-M   'P 1'
#
loop_
_entity.id
_entity.type
_entity.pdbx_description
1 polymer ?
#
loop_
_entity_poly.entity_id
_entity_poly.type
_entity_poly.pdbx_seq_one_letter_code
_entity_poly.pdbx_strand_id
1 'polypeptide(L)'
;LIMGKRKRKSAEVIKDSKKSAFFAKLNNCPTSPRKMRLVADLVRGKDVNSALGILKFNPKEASKKLEKLLLSALSNWQSKNESSNIEEAKLFVKEIRVDSGSMLKRLRPAPQGRAHRIRKRSNHVTLVLESNKMDI
;
A
#
# COMPACT_ATOMS: atom_id res chain seq x y z
N LEU A 1 -9.79 16.33 30.07
CA LEU A 1 -8.38 15.89 30.13
C LEU A 1 -7.57 16.69 29.12
N ILE A 2 -6.81 17.70 29.63
CA ILE A 2 -5.95 18.55 28.79
C ILE A 2 -4.72 17.72 28.42
N MET A 3 -4.65 17.29 27.15
CA MET A 3 -3.48 16.62 26.61
C MET A 3 -2.25 17.56 26.70
N GLY A 4 -1.13 17.07 27.25
CA GLY A 4 0.08 17.87 27.41
C GLY A 4 0.53 18.51 26.09
N LYS A 5 1.01 19.75 26.13
CA LYS A 5 1.39 20.60 24.98
C LYS A 5 2.33 19.87 23.97
N ARG A 6 3.23 18.99 24.46
CA ARG A 6 4.15 18.18 23.63
C ARG A 6 3.40 17.18 22.75
N LYS A 7 2.42 16.43 23.30
CA LYS A 7 1.60 15.46 22.57
C LYS A 7 0.73 16.14 21.50
N ARG A 8 0.17 17.31 21.83
CA ARG A 8 -0.63 18.10 20.90
C ARG A 8 0.21 18.56 19.70
N LYS A 9 1.39 19.17 19.95
CA LYS A 9 2.31 19.59 18.87
C LYS A 9 2.73 18.42 17.98
N SER A 10 3.10 17.27 18.56
CA SER A 10 3.44 16.07 17.80
C SER A 10 2.28 15.56 16.95
N ALA A 11 1.05 15.60 17.47
CA ALA A 11 -0.14 15.21 16.73
C ALA A 11 -0.45 16.18 15.56
N GLU A 12 -0.23 17.47 15.75
CA GLU A 12 -0.40 18.50 14.71
C GLU A 12 0.59 18.27 13.57
N VAL A 13 1.88 18.07 13.87
CA VAL A 13 2.91 17.75 12.85
C VAL A 13 2.57 16.50 12.05
N ILE A 14 2.11 15.43 12.72
CA ILE A 14 1.70 14.19 12.04
C ILE A 14 0.46 14.42 11.15
N LYS A 15 -0.48 15.25 11.59
CA LYS A 15 -1.67 15.57 10.78
C LYS A 15 -1.28 16.36 9.52
N ASP A 16 -0.41 17.33 9.65
CA ASP A 16 0.01 18.17 8.51
C ASP A 16 0.84 17.38 7.51
N SER A 17 1.75 16.52 7.96
CA SER A 17 2.49 15.61 7.07
C SER A 17 1.57 14.64 6.31
N LYS A 18 0.46 14.19 6.93
CA LYS A 18 -0.54 13.35 6.26
C LYS A 18 -1.38 14.11 5.23
N LYS A 19 -1.63 15.40 5.43
CA LYS A 19 -2.36 16.21 4.46
C LYS A 19 -1.57 16.41 3.16
N SER A 20 -0.25 16.57 3.27
CA SER A 20 0.64 16.74 2.11
C SER A 20 0.99 15.42 1.41
N ALA A 21 0.82 14.28 2.06
CA ALA A 21 1.13 12.98 1.49
C ALA A 21 0.04 12.48 0.53
N PHE A 22 0.46 11.87 -0.56
CA PHE A 22 -0.42 11.19 -1.52
C PHE A 22 -0.35 9.68 -1.28
N PHE A 23 -1.39 9.12 -0.70
CA PHE A 23 -1.39 7.70 -0.35
C PHE A 23 -2.72 7.03 -0.66
N ALA A 24 -2.66 5.72 -0.86
CA ALA A 24 -3.82 4.84 -0.89
C ALA A 24 -3.61 3.65 0.04
N LYS A 25 -4.72 3.11 0.57
CA LYS A 25 -4.72 1.97 1.49
C LYS A 25 -5.66 0.88 1.02
N LEU A 26 -5.19 -0.35 1.04
CA LEU A 26 -5.98 -1.55 0.82
C LEU A 26 -6.03 -2.33 2.14
N ASN A 27 -7.19 -2.33 2.79
CA ASN A 27 -7.36 -3.02 4.06
C ASN A 27 -7.97 -4.41 3.86
N ASN A 28 -7.64 -5.34 4.78
CA ASN A 28 -8.21 -6.69 4.86
C ASN A 28 -8.14 -7.49 3.54
N CYS A 29 -7.03 -7.34 2.79
CA CYS A 29 -6.83 -8.08 1.56
C CYS A 29 -6.64 -9.58 1.88
N PRO A 30 -7.45 -10.50 1.34
CA PRO A 30 -7.42 -11.93 1.67
C PRO A 30 -6.26 -12.67 0.96
N THR A 31 -5.06 -12.12 1.03
CA THR A 31 -3.83 -12.69 0.49
C THR A 31 -2.78 -12.76 1.59
N SER A 32 -1.88 -13.74 1.53
CA SER A 32 -0.78 -13.81 2.50
C SER A 32 0.17 -12.61 2.36
N PRO A 33 0.60 -11.97 3.47
CA PRO A 33 1.56 -10.86 3.44
C PRO A 33 2.85 -11.20 2.69
N ARG A 34 3.36 -12.43 2.84
CA ARG A 34 4.58 -12.88 2.13
C ARG A 34 4.41 -12.84 0.62
N LYS A 35 3.26 -13.31 0.10
CA LYS A 35 2.97 -13.28 -1.34
C LYS A 35 2.79 -11.85 -1.85
N MET A 36 2.19 -10.98 -1.06
CA MET A 36 2.00 -9.57 -1.40
C MET A 36 3.33 -8.81 -1.44
N ARG A 37 4.23 -9.06 -0.47
CA ARG A 37 5.55 -8.40 -0.41
C ARG A 37 6.40 -8.69 -1.62
N LEU A 38 6.39 -9.91 -2.16
CA LEU A 38 7.14 -10.26 -3.37
C LEU A 38 6.78 -9.36 -4.56
N VAL A 39 5.52 -8.97 -4.69
CA VAL A 39 5.08 -8.07 -5.77
C VAL A 39 5.31 -6.61 -5.39
N ALA A 40 5.12 -6.25 -4.13
CA ALA A 40 5.40 -4.90 -3.63
C ALA A 40 6.86 -4.50 -3.84
N ASP A 41 7.80 -5.43 -3.64
CA ASP A 41 9.23 -5.20 -3.82
C ASP A 41 9.61 -4.93 -5.29
N LEU A 42 8.85 -5.44 -6.26
CA LEU A 42 9.08 -5.18 -7.69
C LEU A 42 8.78 -3.74 -8.10
N VAL A 43 7.89 -3.06 -7.38
CA VAL A 43 7.42 -1.71 -7.74
C VAL A 43 7.92 -0.61 -6.80
N ARG A 44 8.54 -0.98 -5.70
CA ARG A 44 9.12 -0.01 -4.76
C ARG A 44 10.21 0.81 -5.43
N GLY A 45 10.16 2.13 -5.31
CA GLY A 45 11.13 3.06 -5.89
C GLY A 45 11.04 3.21 -7.40
N LYS A 46 10.06 2.57 -8.06
CA LYS A 46 9.84 2.67 -9.50
C LYS A 46 8.98 3.87 -9.84
N ASP A 47 9.21 4.41 -11.05
CA ASP A 47 8.32 5.35 -11.69
C ASP A 47 6.92 4.75 -11.89
N VAL A 48 5.87 5.57 -11.75
CA VAL A 48 4.48 5.09 -11.76
C VAL A 48 4.11 4.38 -13.05
N ASN A 49 4.53 4.89 -14.21
CA ASN A 49 4.23 4.28 -15.51
C ASN A 49 4.90 2.90 -15.63
N SER A 50 6.16 2.80 -15.23
CA SER A 50 6.90 1.54 -15.17
C SER A 50 6.29 0.55 -14.19
N ALA A 51 5.86 1.03 -13.02
CA ALA A 51 5.21 0.22 -12.00
C ALA A 51 3.87 -0.37 -12.50
N LEU A 52 3.05 0.43 -13.19
CA LEU A 52 1.81 -0.03 -13.82
C LEU A 52 2.08 -1.10 -14.88
N GLY A 53 3.09 -0.91 -15.74
CA GLY A 53 3.50 -1.90 -16.73
C GLY A 53 3.89 -3.23 -16.06
N ILE A 54 4.75 -3.18 -15.04
CA ILE A 54 5.17 -4.37 -14.28
C ILE A 54 3.98 -5.10 -13.66
N LEU A 55 3.05 -4.37 -13.02
CA LEU A 55 1.89 -4.95 -12.36
C LEU A 55 0.91 -5.58 -13.34
N LYS A 56 0.69 -4.96 -14.50
CA LYS A 56 -0.23 -5.42 -15.55
C LYS A 56 0.22 -6.76 -16.16
N PHE A 57 1.51 -6.92 -16.43
CA PHE A 57 2.04 -8.12 -17.06
C PHE A 57 2.48 -9.22 -16.08
N ASN A 58 2.46 -8.96 -14.79
CA ASN A 58 2.82 -9.96 -13.79
C ASN A 58 1.64 -10.93 -13.53
N PRO A 59 1.82 -12.27 -13.70
CA PRO A 59 0.74 -13.26 -13.58
C PRO A 59 0.25 -13.47 -12.14
N LYS A 60 0.92 -12.92 -11.12
CA LYS A 60 0.55 -13.12 -9.72
C LYS A 60 -0.76 -12.40 -9.37
N GLU A 61 -1.66 -13.06 -8.66
CA GLU A 61 -2.95 -12.48 -8.19
C GLU A 61 -2.75 -11.15 -7.41
N ALA A 62 -1.67 -11.06 -6.62
CA ALA A 62 -1.35 -9.87 -5.86
C ALA A 62 -1.14 -8.63 -6.74
N SER A 63 -0.66 -8.79 -7.97
CA SER A 63 -0.41 -7.70 -8.92
C SER A 63 -1.68 -6.96 -9.30
N LYS A 64 -2.76 -7.69 -9.61
CA LYS A 64 -4.07 -7.09 -9.93
C LYS A 64 -4.63 -6.22 -8.81
N LYS A 65 -4.35 -6.58 -7.55
CA LYS A 65 -4.79 -5.82 -6.37
C LYS A 65 -3.93 -4.58 -6.17
N LEU A 66 -2.61 -4.69 -6.36
CA LEU A 66 -1.68 -3.57 -6.27
C LEU A 66 -1.85 -2.58 -7.43
N GLU A 67 -2.16 -3.04 -8.64
CA GLU A 67 -2.50 -2.19 -9.79
C GLU A 67 -3.68 -1.27 -9.47
N LYS A 68 -4.78 -1.83 -8.97
CA LYS A 68 -5.96 -1.04 -8.56
C LYS A 68 -5.62 -0.05 -7.43
N LEU A 69 -4.78 -0.46 -6.48
CA LEU A 69 -4.34 0.42 -5.40
C LEU A 69 -3.50 1.58 -5.93
N LEU A 70 -2.61 1.32 -6.89
CA LEU A 70 -1.78 2.35 -7.52
C LEU A 70 -2.62 3.34 -8.32
N LEU A 71 -3.61 2.86 -9.10
CA LEU A 71 -4.57 3.72 -9.80
C LEU A 71 -5.38 4.59 -8.82
N SER A 72 -5.80 4.03 -7.69
CA SER A 72 -6.46 4.81 -6.63
C SER A 72 -5.55 5.89 -6.03
N ALA A 73 -4.27 5.60 -5.84
CA ALA A 73 -3.31 6.58 -5.36
C ALA A 73 -3.09 7.72 -6.38
N LEU A 74 -3.07 7.39 -7.68
CA LEU A 74 -3.01 8.38 -8.76
C LEU A 74 -4.23 9.30 -8.78
N SER A 75 -5.43 8.73 -8.68
CA SER A 75 -6.66 9.52 -8.61
C SER A 75 -6.68 10.45 -7.40
N ASN A 76 -6.18 9.98 -6.25
CA ASN A 76 -6.04 10.80 -5.05
C ASN A 76 -5.05 11.96 -5.26
N TRP A 77 -3.97 11.72 -6.02
CA TRP A 77 -3.01 12.75 -6.36
C TRP A 77 -3.62 13.78 -7.31
N GLN A 78 -4.32 13.34 -8.36
CA GLN A 78 -5.02 14.21 -9.31
C GLN A 78 -6.04 15.12 -8.63
N SER A 79 -6.86 14.55 -7.75
CA SER A 79 -7.88 15.33 -7.00
C SER A 79 -7.29 16.43 -6.11
N LYS A 80 -6.02 16.31 -5.73
CA LYS A 80 -5.31 17.34 -4.94
C LYS A 80 -4.53 18.32 -5.82
N ASN A 81 -4.21 17.95 -7.05
CA ASN A 81 -3.39 18.72 -7.99
C ASN A 81 -4.10 18.84 -9.35
N GLU A 82 -5.28 19.43 -9.36
CA GLU A 82 -6.15 19.54 -10.55
C GLU A 82 -5.48 20.24 -11.76
N SER A 83 -4.51 21.10 -11.49
CA SER A 83 -3.79 21.87 -12.54
C SER A 83 -2.54 21.19 -13.09
N SER A 84 -2.14 20.03 -12.54
CA SER A 84 -0.86 19.40 -12.88
C SER A 84 -1.07 18.11 -13.67
N ASN A 85 -0.34 17.95 -14.78
CA ASN A 85 -0.32 16.71 -15.56
C ASN A 85 0.53 15.64 -14.88
N ILE A 86 0.08 14.39 -14.91
CA ILE A 86 0.77 13.24 -14.31
C ILE A 86 2.15 13.03 -14.94
N GLU A 87 2.25 13.25 -16.27
CA GLU A 87 3.49 13.05 -17.03
C GLU A 87 4.58 14.04 -16.65
N GLU A 88 4.20 15.29 -16.41
CA GLU A 88 5.11 16.36 -15.99
C GLU A 88 5.57 16.21 -14.54
N ALA A 89 4.73 15.64 -13.68
CA ALA A 89 4.99 15.51 -12.26
C ALA A 89 6.03 14.41 -11.92
N LYS A 90 6.41 13.55 -12.88
CA LYS A 90 7.37 12.44 -12.70
C LYS A 90 7.17 11.69 -11.38
N LEU A 91 5.94 11.17 -11.20
CA LEU A 91 5.54 10.48 -9.97
C LEU A 91 6.24 9.13 -9.83
N PHE A 92 6.68 8.81 -8.63
CA PHE A 92 7.27 7.51 -8.30
C PHE A 92 6.69 6.93 -7.00
N VAL A 93 6.83 5.61 -6.85
CA VAL A 93 6.41 4.90 -5.64
C VAL A 93 7.46 5.09 -4.56
N LYS A 94 7.25 6.07 -3.67
CA LYS A 94 8.17 6.35 -2.55
C LYS A 94 8.21 5.17 -1.57
N GLU A 95 7.05 4.73 -1.15
CA GLU A 95 6.95 3.71 -0.11
C GLU A 95 5.76 2.79 -0.39
N ILE A 96 5.98 1.50 -0.16
CA ILE A 96 4.92 0.50 -0.14
C ILE A 96 5.14 -0.42 1.06
N ARG A 97 4.20 -0.40 2.00
CA ARG A 97 4.21 -1.19 3.22
C ARG A 97 3.14 -2.27 3.17
N VAL A 98 3.50 -3.47 3.58
CA VAL A 98 2.60 -4.62 3.66
C VAL A 98 2.60 -5.14 5.09
N ASP A 99 1.53 -4.86 5.80
CA ASP A 99 1.32 -5.23 7.19
C ASP A 99 0.45 -6.50 7.28
N SER A 100 0.65 -7.28 8.34
CA SER A 100 -0.18 -8.45 8.61
C SER A 100 -1.54 -8.01 9.11
N GLY A 101 -2.60 -8.57 8.52
CA GLY A 101 -3.97 -8.43 8.98
C GLY A 101 -4.44 -9.61 9.83
N SER A 102 -5.73 -9.64 10.11
CA SER A 102 -6.39 -10.74 10.79
C SER A 102 -6.25 -12.04 10.00
N MET A 103 -6.30 -13.19 10.67
CA MET A 103 -6.24 -14.50 10.03
C MET A 103 -7.46 -15.33 10.37
N LEU A 104 -7.96 -16.07 9.38
CA LEU A 104 -8.98 -17.09 9.59
C LEU A 104 -8.31 -18.41 9.92
N LYS A 105 -8.65 -18.99 11.08
CA LYS A 105 -8.18 -20.30 11.49
C LYS A 105 -9.14 -21.36 10.98
N ARG A 106 -8.62 -22.40 10.34
CA ARG A 106 -9.38 -23.55 9.83
C ARG A 106 -8.65 -24.84 10.22
N LEU A 107 -9.36 -25.95 10.22
CA LEU A 107 -8.83 -27.27 10.49
C LEU A 107 -8.90 -28.11 9.22
N ARG A 108 -7.87 -28.90 9.00
CA ARG A 108 -7.85 -29.95 7.97
C ARG A 108 -7.73 -31.29 8.69
N PRO A 109 -8.67 -32.22 8.49
CA PRO A 109 -8.58 -33.57 9.06
C PRO A 109 -7.27 -34.25 8.64
N ALA A 110 -6.68 -35.00 9.56
CA ALA A 110 -5.50 -35.83 9.35
C ALA A 110 -5.76 -37.24 9.85
N PRO A 111 -4.95 -38.25 9.45
CA PRO A 111 -5.08 -39.62 9.92
C PRO A 111 -5.04 -39.71 11.44
N GLN A 112 -5.61 -40.78 11.99
CA GLN A 112 -5.65 -41.09 13.43
C GLN A 112 -6.36 -40.02 14.29
N GLY A 113 -7.41 -39.36 13.78
CA GLY A 113 -8.19 -38.38 14.53
C GLY A 113 -7.45 -37.06 14.81
N ARG A 114 -6.28 -36.84 14.19
CA ARG A 114 -5.53 -35.58 14.32
C ARG A 114 -6.10 -34.50 13.40
N ALA A 115 -5.80 -33.24 13.70
CA ALA A 115 -6.18 -32.11 12.86
C ALA A 115 -4.99 -31.17 12.64
N HIS A 116 -4.76 -30.78 11.40
CA HIS A 116 -3.79 -29.76 11.03
C HIS A 116 -4.43 -28.39 10.97
N ARG A 117 -3.76 -27.39 11.53
CA ARG A 117 -4.24 -26.00 11.52
C ARG A 117 -3.89 -25.33 10.19
N ILE A 118 -4.90 -24.75 9.53
CA ILE A 118 -4.74 -23.89 8.36
C ILE A 118 -4.94 -22.44 8.81
N ARG A 119 -4.01 -21.57 8.46
CA ARG A 119 -4.09 -20.12 8.72
C ARG A 119 -4.26 -19.40 7.40
N LYS A 120 -5.49 -18.98 7.07
CA LYS A 120 -5.75 -18.08 5.94
C LYS A 120 -5.46 -16.65 6.38
N ARG A 121 -4.30 -16.13 5.97
CA ARG A 121 -3.81 -14.81 6.38
C ARG A 121 -4.35 -13.72 5.47
N SER A 122 -4.62 -12.55 6.03
CA SER A 122 -4.88 -11.30 5.30
C SER A 122 -3.76 -10.29 5.53
N ASN A 123 -3.78 -9.23 4.75
CA ASN A 123 -2.81 -8.14 4.83
C ASN A 123 -3.47 -6.78 4.66
N HIS A 124 -2.74 -5.75 5.06
CA HIS A 124 -3.04 -4.35 4.78
C HIS A 124 -1.89 -3.79 3.96
N VAL A 125 -2.19 -3.10 2.87
CA VAL A 125 -1.18 -2.44 2.05
C VAL A 125 -1.38 -0.93 2.12
N THR A 126 -0.30 -0.21 2.38
CA THR A 126 -0.25 1.25 2.29
C THR A 126 0.77 1.62 1.22
N LEU A 127 0.36 2.39 0.23
CA LEU A 127 1.17 2.88 -0.86
C LEU A 127 1.23 4.40 -0.79
N VAL A 128 2.44 4.95 -0.89
CA VAL A 128 2.71 6.40 -0.88
C VAL A 128 3.40 6.78 -2.16
N LEU A 129 2.85 7.79 -2.85
CA LEU A 129 3.45 8.41 -4.03
C LEU A 129 4.16 9.71 -3.64
N GLU A 130 5.20 10.03 -4.38
CA GLU A 130 5.91 11.31 -4.29
C GLU A 130 6.26 11.80 -5.70
N SER A 131 6.28 13.09 -5.89
CA SER A 131 6.74 13.71 -7.14
C SER A 131 8.24 13.97 -7.06
N ASN A 132 8.96 13.60 -8.10
CA ASN A 132 10.38 13.95 -8.24
C ASN A 132 10.47 15.40 -8.73
N LYS A 133 10.08 16.38 -7.89
CA LYS A 133 10.44 17.75 -8.16
C LYS A 133 11.95 17.83 -8.02
N MET A 134 12.66 17.87 -9.14
CA MET A 134 13.97 18.46 -9.12
C MET A 134 13.75 19.94 -8.75
N ASP A 135 14.16 20.30 -7.54
CA ASP A 135 14.31 21.71 -7.20
C ASP A 135 15.30 22.28 -8.22
N ILE A 136 14.79 23.13 -9.13
CA ILE A 136 15.59 23.96 -10.02
C ILE A 136 15.87 25.26 -9.28
#